data_6daca59c017cfbea5e57f3dedb34305a
#
_entry.id   6daca59c017cfbea5e57f3dedb34305a
#
_cell.length_a   1.000
_cell.length_b   1.000
_cell.length_c   1.000
_cell.angle_alpha   90.00
_cell.angle_beta   90.00
_cell.angle_gamma   90.00
#
_symmetry.space_group_name_H-M   'P 1'
#
loop_
_entity.id
_entity.type
_entity.pdbx_description
1 polymer ?
#
loop_
_entity_poly.entity_id
_entity_poly.type
_entity_poly.pdbx_seq_one_letter_code
_entity_poly.pdbx_strand_id
1 'polypeptide(L)'
;NVESISKIERLVDKLSIDTVYTHWAGDTHQDHINTLKSTLSACRGVDNVLCYEQVPLPRVTNVYPVANYYVDITGKHFDKKIEASKCHKSQIKKYDDVGYDVIDGLEVMARYRGNQCGVKHAEAFDVLKMKW
;
A
#
# COMPACT_ATOMS: atom_id res chain seq x y z
N ASN A 1 -6.54 13.87 12.41
CA ASN A 1 -7.13 15.07 12.99
C ASN A 1 -7.48 16.05 11.85
N VAL A 2 -8.24 17.11 12.15
CA VAL A 2 -8.69 18.12 11.15
C VAL A 2 -7.51 18.77 10.41
N GLU A 3 -6.42 19.06 11.09
CA GLU A 3 -5.23 19.67 10.50
C GLU A 3 -4.59 18.78 9.43
N SER A 4 -4.49 17.47 9.67
CA SER A 4 -3.96 16.52 8.69
C SER A 4 -4.85 16.43 7.46
N ILE A 5 -6.17 16.40 7.64
CA ILE A 5 -7.15 16.38 6.55
C ILE A 5 -6.97 17.63 5.66
N SER A 6 -6.96 18.82 6.27
CA SER A 6 -6.82 20.08 5.52
C SER A 6 -5.47 20.22 4.81
N LYS A 7 -4.39 19.63 5.35
CA LYS A 7 -3.10 19.58 4.65
C LYS A 7 -3.15 18.69 3.41
N ILE A 8 -3.79 17.53 3.50
CA ILE A 8 -3.95 16.61 2.37
C ILE A 8 -4.85 17.26 1.31
N GLU A 9 -6.00 17.81 1.68
CA GLU A 9 -6.92 18.51 0.77
C GLU A 9 -6.18 19.57 -0.06
N ARG A 10 -5.43 20.46 0.62
CA ARG A 10 -4.65 21.50 -0.06
C ARG A 10 -3.62 20.95 -1.04
N LEU A 11 -2.97 19.83 -0.74
CA LEU A 11 -2.02 19.19 -1.65
C LEU A 11 -2.72 18.56 -2.85
N VAL A 12 -3.82 17.88 -2.63
CA VAL A 12 -4.66 17.29 -3.68
C VAL A 12 -5.10 18.36 -4.68
N ASP A 13 -5.65 19.45 -4.17
CA ASP A 13 -6.12 20.57 -5.01
C ASP A 13 -4.96 21.25 -5.74
N LYS A 14 -3.90 21.61 -5.00
CA LYS A 14 -2.75 22.33 -5.57
C LYS A 14 -2.04 21.56 -6.68
N LEU A 15 -1.98 20.24 -6.56
CA LEU A 15 -1.27 19.36 -7.49
C LEU A 15 -2.20 18.69 -8.50
N SER A 16 -3.50 18.97 -8.42
CA SER A 16 -4.54 18.35 -9.28
C SER A 16 -4.44 16.82 -9.27
N ILE A 17 -4.36 16.24 -8.08
CA ILE A 17 -4.22 14.80 -7.90
C ILE A 17 -5.53 14.09 -8.27
N ASP A 18 -5.46 13.17 -9.20
CA ASP A 18 -6.58 12.32 -9.65
C ASP A 18 -6.57 10.92 -9.03
N THR A 19 -5.42 10.46 -8.53
CA THR A 19 -5.25 9.12 -7.99
C THR A 19 -4.49 9.14 -6.67
N VAL A 20 -5.04 8.49 -5.66
CA VAL A 20 -4.44 8.39 -4.31
C VAL A 20 -4.30 6.95 -3.90
N TYR A 21 -3.10 6.60 -3.42
CA TYR A 21 -2.81 5.33 -2.76
C TYR A 21 -2.73 5.53 -1.26
N THR A 22 -3.37 4.65 -0.50
CA THR A 22 -3.41 4.75 0.96
C THR A 22 -3.32 3.38 1.63
N HIS A 23 -3.25 3.36 2.96
CA HIS A 23 -3.24 2.14 3.75
C HIS A 23 -4.57 1.39 3.65
N TRP A 24 -4.50 0.09 3.85
CA TRP A 24 -5.66 -0.79 3.84
C TRP A 24 -6.43 -0.75 5.19
N ALA A 25 -7.76 -0.93 5.13
CA ALA A 25 -8.66 -0.76 6.28
C ALA A 25 -8.52 -1.83 7.38
N GLY A 26 -8.00 -3.01 7.05
CA GLY A 26 -7.79 -4.10 8.00
C GLY A 26 -6.42 -4.08 8.68
N ASP A 27 -5.61 -3.04 8.48
CA ASP A 27 -4.35 -2.87 9.20
C ASP A 27 -4.61 -2.66 10.70
N THR A 28 -3.70 -3.17 11.53
CA THR A 28 -3.76 -3.04 12.99
C THR A 28 -2.83 -1.95 13.53
N HIS A 29 -1.99 -1.35 12.68
CA HIS A 29 -1.13 -0.26 13.09
C HIS A 29 -1.91 1.05 13.18
N GLN A 30 -1.89 1.68 14.35
CA GLN A 30 -2.70 2.87 14.63
C GLN A 30 -2.43 4.02 13.65
N ASP A 31 -1.18 4.26 13.27
CA ASP A 31 -0.83 5.34 12.34
C ASP A 31 -1.35 5.05 10.93
N HIS A 32 -1.35 3.78 10.50
CA HIS A 32 -1.89 3.38 9.20
C HIS A 32 -3.40 3.56 9.15
N ILE A 33 -4.11 3.14 10.20
CA ILE A 33 -5.56 3.35 10.35
C ILE A 33 -5.91 4.83 10.35
N ASN A 34 -5.16 5.65 11.08
CA ASN A 34 -5.40 7.10 11.14
C ASN A 34 -5.08 7.78 9.80
N THR A 35 -4.04 7.33 9.10
CA THR A 35 -3.70 7.81 7.75
C THR A 35 -4.83 7.49 6.78
N LEU A 36 -5.32 6.25 6.76
CA LEU A 36 -6.47 5.87 5.93
C LEU A 36 -7.67 6.77 6.20
N LYS A 37 -8.09 6.93 7.45
CA LYS A 37 -9.25 7.77 7.83
C LYS A 37 -9.08 9.22 7.36
N SER A 38 -7.89 9.78 7.53
CA SER A 38 -7.60 11.15 7.11
C SER A 38 -7.62 11.28 5.59
N THR A 39 -7.05 10.30 4.88
CA THR A 39 -7.03 10.25 3.42
C THR A 39 -8.45 10.14 2.85
N LEU A 40 -9.27 9.22 3.37
CA LEU A 40 -10.66 9.06 2.90
C LEU A 40 -11.49 10.33 3.10
N SER A 41 -11.24 11.06 4.19
CA SER A 41 -11.91 12.33 4.45
C SER A 41 -11.46 13.42 3.48
N ALA A 42 -10.16 13.54 3.24
CA ALA A 42 -9.56 14.58 2.41
C ALA A 42 -9.75 14.34 0.89
N CYS A 43 -9.81 13.08 0.47
CA CYS A 43 -9.80 12.69 -0.95
C CYS A 43 -11.19 12.34 -1.49
N ARG A 44 -12.27 12.82 -0.89
CA ARG A 44 -13.65 12.55 -1.35
C ARG A 44 -13.89 12.99 -2.79
N GLY A 45 -13.25 14.08 -3.22
CA GLY A 45 -13.32 14.61 -4.58
C GLY A 45 -12.38 13.93 -5.58
N VAL A 46 -11.38 13.15 -5.14
CA VAL A 46 -10.41 12.48 -6.01
C VAL A 46 -11.08 11.37 -6.81
N ASP A 47 -10.69 11.21 -8.08
CA ASP A 47 -11.31 10.25 -8.98
C ASP A 47 -11.00 8.79 -8.62
N ASN A 48 -9.76 8.50 -8.19
CA ASN A 48 -9.32 7.14 -7.88
C ASN A 48 -8.70 7.05 -6.48
N VAL A 49 -9.16 6.09 -5.68
CA VAL A 49 -8.63 5.80 -4.35
C VAL A 49 -8.39 4.31 -4.21
N LEU A 50 -7.13 3.93 -4.01
CA LEU A 50 -6.68 2.55 -3.93
C LEU A 50 -5.94 2.31 -2.61
N CYS A 51 -6.24 1.18 -1.97
CA CYS A 51 -5.50 0.72 -0.80
C CYS A 51 -4.45 -0.30 -1.22
N TYR A 52 -3.19 -0.07 -0.83
CA TYR A 52 -2.11 -1.02 -1.08
C TYR A 52 -2.00 -2.06 0.03
N GLU A 53 -1.47 -3.21 -0.30
CA GLU A 53 -1.08 -4.22 0.67
C GLU A 53 0.27 -3.88 1.29
N GLN A 54 0.36 -4.07 2.58
CA GLN A 54 1.59 -3.85 3.34
C GLN A 54 2.24 -5.17 3.76
N VAL A 55 3.54 -5.25 3.69
CA VAL A 55 4.33 -6.40 4.16
C VAL A 55 5.16 -5.97 5.38
N PRO A 56 5.14 -6.73 6.48
CA PRO A 56 4.31 -7.93 6.72
C PRO A 56 2.83 -7.61 6.90
N LEU A 57 1.98 -8.55 6.50
CA LEU A 57 0.55 -8.44 6.79
C LEU A 57 0.29 -8.53 8.31
N PRO A 58 -0.76 -7.89 8.83
CA PRO A 58 -1.15 -8.02 10.22
C PRO A 58 -1.36 -9.48 10.61
N ARG A 59 -0.74 -9.91 11.72
CA ARG A 59 -0.85 -11.30 12.22
C ARG A 59 -2.16 -11.55 12.97
N VAL A 60 -2.79 -10.48 13.45
CA VAL A 60 -4.04 -10.55 14.21
C VAL A 60 -5.07 -9.69 13.49
N THR A 61 -5.82 -10.30 12.59
CA THR A 61 -6.91 -9.67 11.87
C THR A 61 -7.90 -10.72 11.40
N ASN A 62 -9.18 -10.37 11.35
CA ASN A 62 -10.24 -11.16 10.73
C ASN A 62 -10.67 -10.56 9.37
N VAL A 63 -9.99 -9.52 8.94
CA VAL A 63 -10.22 -8.86 7.65
C VAL A 63 -8.95 -9.01 6.82
N TYR A 64 -9.08 -9.44 5.58
CA TYR A 64 -7.96 -9.61 4.65
C TYR A 64 -8.13 -8.68 3.46
N PRO A 65 -7.01 -8.20 2.85
CA PRO A 65 -7.11 -7.35 1.66
C PRO A 65 -7.89 -8.03 0.55
N VAL A 66 -8.88 -7.33 0.02
CA VAL A 66 -9.62 -7.78 -1.17
C VAL A 66 -8.88 -7.25 -2.39
N ALA A 67 -7.98 -8.06 -2.95
CA ALA A 67 -7.28 -7.70 -4.17
C ALA A 67 -8.26 -7.77 -5.36
N ASN A 68 -8.59 -6.61 -5.91
CA ASN A 68 -9.50 -6.48 -7.05
C ASN A 68 -8.88 -5.70 -8.23
N TYR A 69 -7.64 -5.21 -8.07
CA TYR A 69 -6.87 -4.55 -9.10
C TYR A 69 -5.40 -4.98 -9.01
N TYR A 70 -4.82 -5.40 -10.13
CA TYR A 70 -3.47 -5.94 -10.20
C TYR A 70 -2.62 -5.12 -11.17
N VAL A 71 -1.39 -4.87 -10.79
CA VAL A 71 -0.40 -4.18 -11.63
C VAL A 71 0.78 -5.12 -11.84
N ASP A 72 1.08 -5.46 -13.09
CA ASP A 72 2.29 -6.21 -13.45
C ASP A 72 3.53 -5.34 -13.17
N ILE A 73 4.34 -5.80 -12.24
CA ILE A 73 5.61 -5.16 -11.88
C ILE A 73 6.83 -6.01 -12.26
N THR A 74 6.65 -7.01 -13.12
CA THR A 74 7.72 -7.95 -13.50
C THR A 74 8.95 -7.23 -14.06
N GLY A 75 10.14 -7.72 -13.72
CA GLY A 75 11.43 -7.20 -14.18
C GLY A 75 11.83 -5.90 -13.48
N LYS A 76 12.18 -4.86 -14.23
CA LYS A 76 12.78 -3.62 -13.69
C LYS A 76 11.95 -2.92 -12.60
N HIS A 77 10.63 -3.06 -12.64
CA HIS A 77 9.75 -2.44 -11.63
C HIS A 77 9.84 -3.18 -10.30
N PHE A 78 9.88 -4.51 -10.34
CA PHE A 78 10.11 -5.32 -9.15
C PHE A 78 11.51 -5.08 -8.57
N ASP A 79 12.54 -5.05 -9.42
CA ASP A 79 13.91 -4.76 -8.97
C ASP A 79 13.99 -3.39 -8.29
N LYS A 80 13.33 -2.37 -8.86
CA LYS A 80 13.27 -1.02 -8.28
C LYS A 80 12.52 -1.00 -6.95
N LYS A 81 11.45 -1.76 -6.81
CA LYS A 81 10.74 -1.92 -5.54
C LYS A 81 11.65 -2.48 -4.46
N ILE A 82 12.39 -3.53 -4.77
CA ILE A 82 13.34 -4.17 -3.82
C ILE A 82 14.46 -3.19 -3.45
N GLU A 83 15.06 -2.49 -4.43
CA GLU A 83 16.08 -1.47 -4.15
C GLU A 83 15.56 -0.36 -3.21
N ALA A 84 14.38 0.18 -3.50
CA ALA A 84 13.75 1.21 -2.68
C ALA A 84 13.47 0.70 -1.25
N SER A 85 12.98 -0.53 -1.12
CA SER A 85 12.71 -1.15 0.18
C SER A 85 13.98 -1.32 1.01
N LYS A 86 15.10 -1.67 0.40
CA LYS A 86 16.42 -1.78 1.07
C LYS A 86 16.93 -0.45 1.63
N CYS A 87 16.40 0.69 1.19
CA CYS A 87 16.74 1.99 1.76
C CYS A 87 16.18 2.19 3.18
N HIS A 88 15.13 1.44 3.56
CA HIS A 88 14.51 1.50 4.88
C HIS A 88 15.26 0.66 5.93
N LYS A 89 16.56 0.92 6.10
CA LYS A 89 17.49 0.12 6.93
C LYS A 89 16.99 -0.11 8.36
N SER A 90 16.39 0.93 8.98
CA SER A 90 15.87 0.81 10.36
C SER A 90 14.69 -0.17 10.46
N GLN A 91 13.84 -0.22 9.44
CA GLN A 91 12.71 -1.15 9.42
C GLN A 91 13.19 -2.57 9.14
N ILE A 92 14.09 -2.76 8.18
CA ILE A 92 14.71 -4.05 7.90
C ILE A 92 15.32 -4.61 9.18
N LYS A 93 16.21 -3.85 9.82
CA LYS A 93 16.83 -4.28 11.08
C LYS A 93 15.81 -4.65 12.15
N LYS A 94 14.76 -3.85 12.33
CA LYS A 94 13.68 -4.13 13.31
C LYS A 94 13.03 -5.48 13.09
N TYR A 95 12.81 -5.88 11.84
CA TYR A 95 12.18 -7.15 11.50
C TYR A 95 13.18 -8.31 11.52
N ASP A 96 14.43 -8.09 11.11
CA ASP A 96 15.50 -9.08 11.23
C ASP A 96 15.71 -9.48 12.71
N ASP A 97 15.68 -8.50 13.63
CA ASP A 97 15.83 -8.73 15.08
C ASP A 97 14.73 -9.67 15.66
N VAL A 98 13.59 -9.82 14.95
CA VAL A 98 12.51 -10.76 15.31
C VAL A 98 12.39 -11.94 14.34
N GLY A 99 13.40 -12.15 13.51
CA GLY A 99 13.49 -13.31 12.61
C GLY A 99 12.56 -13.25 11.38
N TYR A 100 12.19 -12.05 10.93
CA TYR A 100 11.37 -11.87 9.74
C TYR A 100 12.14 -11.11 8.66
N ASP A 101 12.41 -11.76 7.52
CA ASP A 101 12.99 -11.12 6.34
C ASP A 101 11.91 -10.38 5.55
N VAL A 102 11.95 -9.05 5.63
CA VAL A 102 10.99 -8.16 4.93
C VAL A 102 11.18 -8.25 3.42
N ILE A 103 12.41 -8.41 2.94
CA ILE A 103 12.70 -8.47 1.50
C ILE A 103 12.15 -9.76 0.90
N ASP A 104 12.37 -10.90 1.58
CA ASP A 104 11.74 -12.16 1.19
C ASP A 104 10.21 -12.06 1.22
N GLY A 105 9.65 -11.48 2.27
CA GLY A 105 8.20 -11.25 2.38
C GLY A 105 7.63 -10.42 1.22
N LEU A 106 8.34 -9.40 0.75
CA LEU A 106 7.95 -8.61 -0.43
C LEU A 106 7.97 -9.44 -1.71
N GLU A 107 9.01 -10.27 -1.89
CA GLU A 107 9.10 -11.17 -3.05
C GLU A 107 8.00 -12.22 -3.04
N VAL A 108 7.76 -12.88 -1.92
CA VAL A 108 6.69 -13.88 -1.75
C VAL A 108 5.33 -13.27 -2.08
N MET A 109 5.03 -12.08 -1.57
CA MET A 109 3.76 -11.41 -1.84
C MET A 109 3.62 -11.04 -3.32
N ALA A 110 4.66 -10.48 -3.93
CA ALA A 110 4.64 -10.11 -5.35
C ALA A 110 4.46 -11.33 -6.26
N ARG A 111 5.07 -12.46 -5.94
CA ARG A 111 4.89 -13.74 -6.66
C ARG A 111 3.50 -14.31 -6.45
N TYR A 112 2.97 -14.25 -5.23
CA TYR A 112 1.61 -14.71 -4.94
C TYR A 112 0.57 -13.92 -5.76
N ARG A 113 0.68 -12.59 -5.78
CA ARG A 113 -0.21 -11.73 -6.57
C ARG A 113 0.00 -11.90 -8.07
N GLY A 114 1.25 -12.09 -8.51
CA GLY A 114 1.58 -12.41 -9.89
C GLY A 114 0.92 -13.71 -10.36
N ASN A 115 0.96 -14.75 -9.53
CA ASN A 115 0.28 -16.02 -9.83
C ASN A 115 -1.24 -15.86 -10.01
N GLN A 116 -1.88 -14.97 -9.23
CA GLN A 116 -3.32 -14.73 -9.34
C GLN A 116 -3.72 -14.04 -10.65
N CYS A 117 -2.87 -13.22 -11.23
CA CYS A 117 -3.16 -12.49 -12.47
C CYS A 117 -2.35 -12.95 -13.70
N GLY A 118 -1.57 -14.05 -13.57
CA GLY A 118 -0.88 -14.66 -14.70
C GLY A 118 0.43 -14.01 -15.10
N VAL A 119 1.12 -13.32 -14.18
CA VAL A 119 2.44 -12.71 -14.38
C VAL A 119 3.44 -13.18 -13.33
N LYS A 120 4.73 -12.87 -13.49
CA LYS A 120 5.74 -13.31 -12.52
C LYS A 120 5.65 -12.56 -11.19
N HIS A 121 5.50 -11.24 -11.25
CA HIS A 121 5.37 -10.38 -10.07
C HIS A 121 4.27 -9.35 -10.29
N ALA A 122 3.39 -9.18 -9.33
CA ALA A 122 2.37 -8.14 -9.34
C ALA A 122 2.26 -7.44 -7.98
N GLU A 123 1.78 -6.22 -8.00
CA GLU A 123 1.16 -5.57 -6.85
C GLU A 123 -0.36 -5.67 -6.97
N ALA A 124 -1.01 -5.79 -5.83
CA ALA A 124 -2.46 -5.84 -5.78
C ALA A 124 -3.01 -4.73 -4.89
N PHE A 125 -4.18 -4.23 -5.25
CA PHE A 125 -4.84 -3.13 -4.57
C PHE A 125 -6.29 -3.47 -4.30
N ASP A 126 -6.81 -2.92 -3.21
CA ASP A 126 -8.24 -2.83 -2.93
C ASP A 126 -8.72 -1.46 -3.45
N VAL A 127 -9.50 -1.48 -4.52
CA VAL A 127 -10.03 -0.26 -5.14
C VAL A 127 -11.28 0.17 -4.40
N LEU A 128 -11.20 1.28 -3.68
CA LEU A 128 -12.33 1.88 -2.97
C LEU A 128 -13.17 2.78 -3.88
N LYS A 129 -12.53 3.43 -4.83
CA LYS A 129 -13.18 4.28 -5.85
C LYS A 129 -12.32 4.29 -7.10
N MET A 130 -12.97 4.18 -8.25
CA MET A 130 -12.34 4.35 -9.56
C MET A 130 -13.36 4.96 -10.52
N LYS A 131 -12.97 6.05 -11.16
CA LYS A 131 -13.77 6.75 -12.17
C LYS A 131 -13.05 6.63 -13.51
N TRP A 132 -13.78 6.18 -14.52
CA TRP A 132 -13.34 6.05 -15.91
C TRP A 132 -13.66 7.30 -16.71
#